data_9718e51907efc0da75c6b0c1c13c8c6d
#
_entry.id   9718e51907efc0da75c6b0c1c13c8c6d
#
_cell.length_a   1.000
_cell.length_b   1.000
_cell.length_c   1.000
_cell.angle_alpha   90.00
_cell.angle_beta   90.00
_cell.angle_gamma   90.00
#
_symmetry.space_group_name_H-M   'P 1'
#
loop_
_entity.id
_entity.type
_entity.pdbx_description
1 polymer ?
#
loop_
_entity_poly.entity_id
_entity_poly.type
_entity_poly.pdbx_seq_one_letter_code
_entity_poly.pdbx_strand_id
1 'polypeptide(L)'
;MLRYPVKLTRDDNGTILVTAPDLPEVSTFGEDATDAVVRAADAIATALQGRITAREKIPAPSAPRRGQRLIALPAIVAAKLELYRAMIETKTRKADLARKLGVHAPQVDRLFDLDHKSQLDQIEAAARAIGREFHIELRPAV
;
A
#
# COMPACT_ATOMS: atom_id res chain seq x y z
N MET A 1 -2.97 6.44 -8.49
CA MET A 1 -2.45 6.32 -7.12
C MET A 1 -3.50 5.64 -6.26
N LEU A 2 -3.09 4.72 -5.40
CA LEU A 2 -4.02 4.00 -4.53
C LEU A 2 -4.50 4.90 -3.40
N ARG A 3 -5.81 5.00 -3.24
CA ARG A 3 -6.46 5.78 -2.19
C ARG A 3 -7.53 4.92 -1.54
N TYR A 4 -7.40 4.69 -0.24
CA TYR A 4 -8.36 3.89 0.50
C TYR A 4 -9.33 4.78 1.28
N PRO A 5 -10.64 4.48 1.22
CA PRO A 5 -11.60 5.21 2.03
C PRO A 5 -11.49 4.81 3.50
N VAL A 6 -11.61 5.78 4.38
CA VAL A 6 -11.68 5.57 5.83
C VAL A 6 -12.89 6.28 6.39
N LYS A 7 -13.39 5.76 7.51
CA LYS A 7 -14.42 6.39 8.29
C LYS A 7 -13.79 6.99 9.54
N LEU A 8 -14.04 8.26 9.78
CA LEU A 8 -13.61 8.97 10.98
C LEU A 8 -14.84 9.13 11.88
N THR A 9 -14.78 8.57 13.07
CA THR A 9 -15.88 8.62 14.04
C THR A 9 -15.40 9.27 15.32
N ARG A 10 -16.05 10.36 15.73
CA ARG A 10 -15.72 11.03 16.99
C ARG A 10 -16.16 10.15 18.15
N ASP A 11 -15.25 9.87 19.06
CA ASP A 11 -15.48 9.08 20.25
C ASP A 11 -15.90 9.97 21.42
N ASP A 12 -16.45 9.36 22.49
CA ASP A 12 -16.96 10.05 23.68
C ASP A 12 -15.86 10.83 24.42
N ASN A 13 -14.62 10.37 24.35
CA ASN A 13 -13.48 11.03 24.99
C ASN A 13 -12.84 12.13 24.13
N GLY A 14 -13.45 12.47 22.98
CA GLY A 14 -12.95 13.52 22.07
C GLY A 14 -11.92 13.06 21.07
N THR A 15 -11.48 11.80 21.14
CA THR A 15 -10.59 11.24 20.10
C THR A 15 -11.40 10.84 18.87
N ILE A 16 -10.71 10.61 17.76
CA ILE A 16 -11.31 10.21 16.51
C ILE A 16 -10.89 8.78 16.19
N LEU A 17 -11.86 7.87 16.14
CA LEU A 17 -11.67 6.49 15.70
C LEU A 17 -11.56 6.46 14.18
N VAL A 18 -10.56 5.74 13.68
CA VAL A 18 -10.35 5.49 12.25
C VAL A 18 -10.59 4.03 11.95
N THR A 19 -11.49 3.76 11.02
CA THR A 19 -11.70 2.43 10.44
C THR A 19 -11.69 2.50 8.93
N ALA A 20 -11.36 1.39 8.27
CA ALA A 20 -11.31 1.31 6.82
C ALA A 20 -12.21 0.17 6.33
N PRO A 21 -13.22 0.43 5.49
CA PRO A 21 -14.14 -0.63 5.07
C PRO A 21 -13.46 -1.74 4.26
N ASP A 22 -12.42 -1.41 3.49
CA ASP A 22 -11.71 -2.40 2.67
C ASP A 22 -10.66 -3.19 3.45
N LEU A 23 -10.28 -2.71 4.62
CA LEU A 23 -9.23 -3.28 5.46
C LEU A 23 -9.76 -3.37 6.91
N PRO A 24 -10.51 -4.44 7.23
CA PRO A 24 -11.13 -4.58 8.56
C PRO A 24 -10.14 -4.56 9.72
N GLU A 25 -8.89 -4.90 9.45
CA GLU A 25 -7.82 -4.87 10.45
C GLU A 25 -7.38 -3.46 10.85
N VAL A 26 -7.76 -2.43 10.07
CA VAL A 26 -7.44 -1.05 10.39
C VAL A 26 -8.37 -0.54 11.49
N SER A 27 -7.78 -0.25 12.65
CA SER A 27 -8.45 0.38 13.77
C SER A 27 -7.42 1.19 14.53
N THR A 28 -7.54 2.51 14.48
CA THR A 28 -6.62 3.41 15.14
C THR A 28 -7.35 4.67 15.60
N PHE A 29 -6.69 5.50 16.37
CA PHE A 29 -7.26 6.73 16.90
C PHE A 29 -6.35 7.92 16.61
N GLY A 30 -6.93 9.08 16.40
CA GLY A 30 -6.24 10.36 16.35
C GLY A 30 -6.78 11.29 17.40
N GLU A 31 -5.97 12.24 17.82
CA GLU A 31 -6.38 13.26 18.78
C GLU A 31 -7.32 14.31 18.14
N ASP A 32 -7.11 14.56 16.85
CA ASP A 32 -7.94 15.42 16.03
C ASP A 32 -8.00 14.88 14.59
N ALA A 33 -8.71 15.57 13.72
CA ALA A 33 -8.88 15.12 12.32
C ALA A 33 -7.54 15.05 11.57
N THR A 34 -6.63 15.98 11.80
CA THR A 34 -5.31 16.00 11.14
C THR A 34 -4.46 14.82 11.59
N ASP A 35 -4.40 14.58 12.91
CA ASP A 35 -3.68 13.44 13.47
C ASP A 35 -4.31 12.12 13.01
N ALA A 36 -5.62 12.04 12.97
CA ALA A 36 -6.34 10.85 12.52
C ALA A 36 -5.98 10.46 11.08
N VAL A 37 -5.82 11.44 10.18
CA VAL A 37 -5.41 11.20 8.80
C VAL A 37 -4.00 10.61 8.71
N VAL A 38 -3.07 11.17 9.49
CA VAL A 38 -1.69 10.67 9.55
C VAL A 38 -1.67 9.21 10.06
N ARG A 39 -2.39 8.96 11.14
CA ARG A 39 -2.46 7.61 11.72
C ARG A 39 -3.19 6.64 10.80
N ALA A 40 -4.18 7.10 10.06
CA ALA A 40 -4.87 6.29 9.06
C ALA A 40 -3.91 5.79 7.96
N ALA A 41 -3.06 6.67 7.45
CA ALA A 41 -2.07 6.30 6.43
C ALA A 41 -1.11 5.23 6.96
N ASP A 42 -0.61 5.40 8.18
CA ASP A 42 0.29 4.43 8.82
C ASP A 42 -0.41 3.09 9.07
N ALA A 43 -1.64 3.12 9.55
CA ALA A 43 -2.40 1.91 9.83
C ALA A 43 -2.74 1.14 8.54
N ILE A 44 -3.08 1.84 7.46
CA ILE A 44 -3.31 1.23 6.16
C ILE A 44 -2.04 0.56 5.65
N ALA A 45 -0.91 1.26 5.69
CA ALA A 45 0.37 0.70 5.25
C ALA A 45 0.74 -0.55 6.07
N THR A 46 0.53 -0.52 7.38
CA THR A 46 0.78 -1.67 8.27
C THR A 46 -0.12 -2.85 7.92
N ALA A 47 -1.41 -2.61 7.67
CA ALA A 47 -2.35 -3.65 7.28
C ALA A 47 -1.97 -4.28 5.94
N LEU A 48 -1.59 -3.47 4.96
CA LEU A 48 -1.16 -3.94 3.66
C LEU A 48 0.14 -4.73 3.74
N GLN A 49 1.10 -4.29 4.58
CA GLN A 49 2.32 -5.04 4.83
C GLN A 49 2.02 -6.41 5.43
N GLY A 50 1.08 -6.49 6.34
CA GLY A 50 0.64 -7.77 6.92
C GLY A 50 0.10 -8.72 5.86
N ARG A 51 -0.67 -8.23 4.92
CA ARG A 51 -1.20 -9.02 3.81
C ARG A 51 -0.11 -9.49 2.86
N ILE A 52 0.87 -8.63 2.54
CA ILE A 52 2.03 -8.99 1.74
C ILE A 52 2.81 -10.14 2.42
N THR A 53 3.09 -9.99 3.70
CA THR A 53 3.83 -11.00 4.47
C THR A 53 3.07 -12.34 4.52
N ALA A 54 1.74 -12.29 4.65
CA ALA A 54 0.89 -13.48 4.65
C ALA A 54 0.60 -14.02 3.23
N ARG A 55 1.10 -13.38 2.20
CA ARG A 55 0.85 -13.72 0.79
C ARG A 55 -0.63 -13.69 0.41
N GLU A 56 -1.35 -12.77 1.00
CA GLU A 56 -2.75 -12.54 0.71
C GLU A 56 -2.92 -11.52 -0.41
N LYS A 57 -4.10 -11.54 -1.03
CA LYS A 57 -4.47 -10.51 -2.01
C LYS A 57 -4.64 -9.17 -1.33
N ILE A 58 -4.24 -8.12 -2.05
CA ILE A 58 -4.49 -6.75 -1.65
C ILE A 58 -5.88 -6.35 -2.17
N PRO A 59 -6.82 -5.96 -1.31
CA PRO A 59 -8.13 -5.54 -1.78
C PRO A 59 -8.02 -4.25 -2.56
N ALA A 60 -8.74 -4.16 -3.68
CA ALA A 60 -8.86 -2.92 -4.43
C ALA A 60 -9.62 -1.89 -3.60
N PRO A 61 -9.20 -0.62 -3.60
CA PRO A 61 -9.95 0.42 -2.91
C PRO A 61 -11.36 0.54 -3.45
N SER A 62 -12.36 0.59 -2.58
CA SER A 62 -13.73 0.86 -2.98
C SER A 62 -13.93 2.36 -3.22
N ALA A 63 -14.99 2.71 -3.95
CA ALA A 63 -15.38 4.09 -4.10
C ALA A 63 -15.82 4.66 -2.74
N PRO A 64 -15.44 5.90 -2.40
CA PRO A 64 -15.79 6.48 -1.12
C PRO A 64 -17.31 6.68 -1.03
N ARG A 65 -17.87 6.35 0.13
CA ARG A 65 -19.25 6.63 0.46
C ARG A 65 -19.35 7.96 1.19
N ARG A 66 -20.56 8.48 1.30
CA ARG A 66 -20.83 9.71 2.04
C ARG A 66 -20.26 9.63 3.46
N GLY A 67 -19.53 10.66 3.87
CA GLY A 67 -18.88 10.74 5.18
C GLY A 67 -17.53 10.02 5.27
N GLN A 68 -17.11 9.36 4.21
CA GLN A 68 -15.79 8.73 4.15
C GLN A 68 -14.76 9.68 3.56
N ARG A 69 -13.52 9.49 3.97
CA ARG A 69 -12.39 10.27 3.50
C ARG A 69 -11.39 9.36 2.79
N LEU A 70 -10.85 9.80 1.67
CA LEU A 70 -9.84 9.06 0.93
C LEU A 70 -8.46 9.35 1.49
N ILE A 71 -7.71 8.30 1.77
CA ILE A 71 -6.32 8.39 2.24
C ILE A 71 -5.41 7.93 1.12
N ALA A 72 -4.60 8.84 0.60
CA ALA A 72 -3.61 8.53 -0.44
C ALA A 72 -2.37 7.90 0.19
N LEU A 73 -1.88 6.84 -0.43
CA LEU A 73 -0.61 6.22 -0.04
C LEU A 73 0.54 6.95 -0.74
N PRO A 74 1.73 7.00 -0.12
CA PRO A 74 2.92 7.52 -0.80
C PRO A 74 3.17 6.78 -2.11
N ALA A 75 3.70 7.49 -3.11
CA ALA A 75 3.93 6.93 -4.45
C ALA A 75 4.80 5.67 -4.41
N ILE A 76 5.83 5.65 -3.56
CA ILE A 76 6.71 4.48 -3.43
C ILE A 76 5.95 3.27 -2.89
N VAL A 77 5.05 3.47 -1.94
CA VAL A 77 4.22 2.40 -1.39
C VAL A 77 3.26 1.88 -2.46
N ALA A 78 2.61 2.79 -3.18
CA ALA A 78 1.72 2.43 -4.29
C ALA A 78 2.45 1.62 -5.37
N ALA A 79 3.66 2.03 -5.74
CA ALA A 79 4.48 1.30 -6.72
C ALA A 79 4.80 -0.13 -6.25
N LYS A 80 5.16 -0.29 -4.98
CA LYS A 80 5.45 -1.62 -4.40
C LYS A 80 4.21 -2.50 -4.34
N LEU A 81 3.05 -1.92 -4.05
CA LEU A 81 1.78 -2.66 -4.05
C LEU A 81 1.40 -3.12 -5.45
N GLU A 82 1.59 -2.29 -6.46
CA GLU A 82 1.36 -2.68 -7.85
C GLU A 82 2.30 -3.81 -8.29
N LEU A 83 3.57 -3.74 -7.89
CA LEU A 83 4.53 -4.81 -8.14
C LEU A 83 4.10 -6.11 -7.46
N TYR A 84 3.68 -6.03 -6.20
CA TYR A 84 3.18 -7.19 -5.46
C TYR A 84 1.96 -7.81 -6.14
N ARG A 85 1.03 -7.00 -6.58
CA ARG A 85 -0.17 -7.45 -7.29
C ARG A 85 0.21 -8.19 -8.57
N ALA A 86 1.16 -7.63 -9.32
CA ALA A 86 1.67 -8.26 -10.54
C ALA A 86 2.35 -9.61 -10.26
N MET A 87 3.08 -9.72 -9.15
CA MET A 87 3.68 -10.99 -8.72
C MET A 87 2.61 -12.06 -8.49
N ILE A 88 1.52 -11.71 -7.84
CA ILE A 88 0.42 -12.65 -7.60
C ILE A 88 -0.25 -13.03 -8.92
N GLU A 89 -0.55 -12.06 -9.78
CA GLU A 89 -1.20 -12.30 -11.08
C GLU A 89 -0.37 -13.20 -12.01
N THR A 90 0.95 -13.00 -12.01
CA THR A 90 1.88 -13.79 -12.84
C THR A 90 2.33 -15.08 -12.16
N LYS A 91 1.89 -15.33 -10.93
CA LYS A 91 2.31 -16.48 -10.11
C LYS A 91 3.83 -16.57 -9.98
N THR A 92 4.49 -15.42 -9.91
CA THR A 92 5.95 -15.32 -9.76
C THR A 92 6.29 -15.32 -8.28
N ARG A 93 7.22 -16.18 -7.88
CA ARG A 93 7.72 -16.24 -6.50
C ARG A 93 8.93 -15.31 -6.35
N LYS A 94 9.22 -14.91 -5.12
CA LYS A 94 10.39 -14.07 -4.82
C LYS A 94 11.69 -14.70 -5.32
N ALA A 95 11.84 -16.02 -5.18
CA ALA A 95 13.01 -16.74 -5.68
C ALA A 95 13.16 -16.63 -7.21
N ASP A 96 12.05 -16.69 -7.92
CA ASP A 96 12.05 -16.54 -9.39
C ASP A 96 12.48 -15.12 -9.77
N LEU A 97 11.97 -14.12 -9.05
CA LEU A 97 12.33 -12.72 -9.30
C LEU A 97 13.81 -12.47 -8.99
N ALA A 98 14.33 -13.01 -7.89
CA ALA A 98 15.75 -12.90 -7.53
C ALA A 98 16.63 -13.44 -8.64
N ARG A 99 16.26 -14.59 -9.19
CA ARG A 99 16.98 -15.23 -10.28
C ARG A 99 16.97 -14.41 -11.55
N LYS A 100 15.80 -13.86 -11.92
CA LYS A 100 15.63 -13.02 -13.12
C LYS A 100 16.40 -11.71 -13.01
N LEU A 101 16.49 -11.14 -11.82
CA LEU A 101 17.22 -9.90 -11.57
C LEU A 101 18.71 -10.11 -11.29
N GLY A 102 19.12 -11.35 -11.02
CA GLY A 102 20.51 -11.65 -10.63
C GLY A 102 20.88 -11.05 -9.28
N VAL A 103 19.95 -11.01 -8.35
CA VAL A 103 20.15 -10.44 -7.00
C VAL A 103 19.87 -11.49 -5.93
N HIS A 104 20.25 -11.16 -4.69
CA HIS A 104 20.02 -12.03 -3.54
C HIS A 104 18.64 -11.81 -2.92
N ALA A 105 18.14 -12.82 -2.20
CA ALA A 105 16.83 -12.80 -1.60
C ALA A 105 16.55 -11.55 -0.74
N PRO A 106 17.47 -11.06 0.11
CA PRO A 106 17.21 -9.84 0.88
C PRO A 106 16.93 -8.61 0.03
N GLN A 107 17.51 -8.52 -1.17
CA GLN A 107 17.27 -7.39 -2.09
C GLN A 107 15.86 -7.46 -2.66
N VAL A 108 15.33 -8.66 -2.93
CA VAL A 108 13.94 -8.85 -3.34
C VAL A 108 12.99 -8.53 -2.20
N ASP A 109 13.29 -8.97 -0.99
CA ASP A 109 12.45 -8.69 0.19
C ASP A 109 12.25 -7.19 0.41
N ARG A 110 13.29 -6.38 0.17
CA ARG A 110 13.20 -4.92 0.29
C ARG A 110 12.22 -4.30 -0.70
N LEU A 111 12.02 -4.89 -1.85
CA LEU A 111 11.05 -4.41 -2.84
C LEU A 111 9.61 -4.55 -2.34
N PHE A 112 9.37 -5.46 -1.40
CA PHE A 112 8.05 -5.72 -0.82
C PHE A 112 7.92 -5.27 0.63
N ASP A 113 8.96 -4.62 1.16
CA ASP A 113 8.93 -3.94 2.45
C ASP A 113 8.48 -2.49 2.22
N LEU A 114 7.27 -2.17 2.64
CA LEU A 114 6.66 -0.86 2.39
C LEU A 114 7.37 0.29 3.12
N ASP A 115 8.12 -0.02 4.18
CA ASP A 115 8.89 0.97 4.93
C ASP A 115 10.27 1.23 4.32
N HIS A 116 10.73 0.35 3.42
CA HIS A 116 12.05 0.51 2.81
C HIS A 116 11.99 1.50 1.66
N LYS A 117 12.90 2.46 1.66
CA LYS A 117 13.04 3.46 0.59
C LYS A 117 13.82 2.88 -0.58
N SER A 118 13.18 2.01 -1.35
CA SER A 118 13.76 1.46 -2.57
C SER A 118 13.86 2.54 -3.64
N GLN A 119 14.86 2.42 -4.50
CA GLN A 119 14.95 3.29 -5.66
C GLN A 119 13.92 2.87 -6.71
N LEU A 120 13.35 3.84 -7.41
CA LEU A 120 12.31 3.58 -8.39
C LEU A 120 12.80 2.69 -9.53
N ASP A 121 14.04 2.86 -9.96
CA ASP A 121 14.63 2.03 -11.01
C ASP A 121 14.72 0.54 -10.62
N GLN A 122 14.91 0.24 -9.34
CA GLN A 122 14.90 -1.14 -8.85
C GLN A 122 13.50 -1.76 -8.93
N ILE A 123 12.48 -0.98 -8.58
CA ILE A 123 11.08 -1.42 -8.68
C ILE A 123 10.68 -1.60 -10.14
N GLU A 124 11.11 -0.68 -11.00
CA GLU A 124 10.88 -0.76 -12.44
C GLU A 124 11.53 -1.98 -13.07
N ALA A 125 12.79 -2.26 -12.71
CA ALA A 125 13.49 -3.45 -13.20
C ALA A 125 12.76 -4.73 -12.80
N ALA A 126 12.26 -4.81 -11.57
CA ALA A 126 11.49 -5.94 -11.09
C ALA A 126 10.18 -6.11 -11.90
N ALA A 127 9.49 -5.02 -12.17
CA ALA A 127 8.26 -5.05 -12.96
C ALA A 127 8.55 -5.59 -14.38
N ARG A 128 9.59 -5.09 -15.03
CA ARG A 128 9.99 -5.54 -16.37
C ARG A 128 10.37 -7.02 -16.39
N ALA A 129 11.03 -7.51 -15.34
CA ALA A 129 11.42 -8.91 -15.24
C ALA A 129 10.22 -9.86 -15.23
N ILE A 130 9.04 -9.40 -14.83
CA ILE A 130 7.81 -10.18 -14.84
C ILE A 130 6.84 -9.76 -15.94
N GLY A 131 7.35 -9.03 -16.95
CA GLY A 131 6.56 -8.65 -18.13
C GLY A 131 5.56 -7.54 -17.88
N ARG A 132 5.83 -6.67 -16.91
CA ARG A 132 4.98 -5.52 -16.59
C ARG A 132 5.75 -4.21 -16.81
N GLU A 133 5.01 -3.15 -17.03
CA GLU A 133 5.56 -1.84 -17.28
C GLU A 133 4.82 -0.82 -16.42
N PHE A 134 5.58 0.09 -15.77
CA PHE A 134 4.97 1.18 -15.02
C PHE A 134 4.49 2.26 -15.96
N HIS A 135 3.29 2.74 -15.71
CA HIS A 135 2.74 3.94 -16.31
C HIS A 135 2.70 5.04 -15.25
N ILE A 136 3.39 6.14 -15.50
CA ILE A 136 3.49 7.24 -14.54
C ILE A 136 2.82 8.48 -15.14
N GLU A 137 1.92 9.08 -14.39
CA GLU A 137 1.19 10.26 -14.80
C GLU A 137 1.11 11.24 -13.64
N LEU A 138 1.40 12.51 -13.90
CA LEU A 138 1.15 13.59 -12.95
C LEU A 138 -0.19 14.21 -13.26
N ARG A 139 -1.02 14.33 -12.22
CA ARG A 139 -2.32 14.97 -12.30
C ARG A 139 -2.38 16.12 -11.30
N PRO A 140 -3.23 17.13 -11.56
CA PRO A 140 -3.46 18.16 -10.54
C PRO A 140 -3.93 17.54 -9.23
N ALA A 141 -3.44 18.07 -8.12
CA ALA A 141 -3.87 17.64 -6.79
C ALA A 141 -5.33 18.08 -6.55
N VAL A 142 -6.06 17.24 -5.83
CA VAL A 142 -7.47 17.50 -5.49
C VAL A 142 -7.57 18.17 -4.14
#